data_718465d30d1c7c589c86e2179238a28f
#
_entry.id   718465d30d1c7c589c86e2179238a28f
#
_cell.length_a   1.000
_cell.length_b   1.000
_cell.length_c   1.000
_cell.angle_alpha   90.00
_cell.angle_beta   90.00
_cell.angle_gamma   90.00
#
_symmetry.space_group_name_H-M   'P 1'
#
loop_
_entity.id
_entity.type
_entity.pdbx_description
1 polymer ?
#
loop_
_entity_poly.entity_id
_entity_poly.type
_entity_poly.pdbx_seq_one_letter_code
_entity_poly.pdbx_strand_id
1 'polypeptide(L)'
;MDFTEETDIGFLLTEKTILRAEPFTKKEVLMNSLISRICEAHHISNLEFLQSKVHEREKGIPTTLDTGLSIPHARIDGLDDFAAALALLPYGLNEQNDSANMIRLMFIFLSPNKKEFYPRHLQILRKASLLFQPDFIDALNLASAEEALRLIRSRKI
;
A
#
# COMPACT_ATOMS: atom_id res chain seq x y z
N MET A 1 -19.42 13.13 -10.02
CA MET A 1 -18.98 11.73 -10.24
C MET A 1 -18.67 11.08 -8.90
N ASP A 2 -19.24 9.93 -8.67
CA ASP A 2 -19.02 9.17 -7.45
C ASP A 2 -17.82 8.22 -7.63
N PHE A 3 -16.77 8.41 -6.82
CA PHE A 3 -15.56 7.59 -6.87
C PHE A 3 -15.55 6.52 -5.78
N THR A 4 -16.68 6.30 -5.09
CA THR A 4 -16.72 5.46 -3.88
C THR A 4 -16.14 4.06 -4.12
N GLU A 5 -16.59 3.39 -5.17
CA GLU A 5 -16.16 2.03 -5.49
C GLU A 5 -14.71 1.99 -6.00
N GLU A 6 -14.37 2.90 -6.89
CA GLU A 6 -13.06 2.94 -7.55
C GLU A 6 -11.92 3.33 -6.60
N THR A 7 -12.24 4.02 -5.50
CA THR A 7 -11.26 4.44 -4.51
C THR A 7 -11.37 3.67 -3.20
N ASP A 8 -12.23 2.65 -3.17
CA ASP A 8 -12.37 1.80 -1.98
C ASP A 8 -11.15 0.91 -1.84
N ILE A 9 -10.49 0.98 -0.70
CA ILE A 9 -9.26 0.22 -0.44
C ILE A 9 -9.52 -1.29 -0.60
N GLY A 10 -10.68 -1.78 -0.14
CA GLY A 10 -11.03 -3.19 -0.25
C GLY A 10 -11.15 -3.68 -1.69
N PHE A 11 -11.56 -2.80 -2.63
CA PHE A 11 -11.63 -3.16 -4.05
C PHE A 11 -10.29 -3.14 -4.74
N LEU A 12 -9.35 -2.33 -4.24
CA LEU A 12 -8.02 -2.25 -4.81
C LEU A 12 -7.15 -3.46 -4.46
N LEU A 13 -7.53 -4.21 -3.44
CA LEU A 13 -6.76 -5.32 -2.92
C LEU A 13 -7.42 -6.65 -3.24
N THR A 14 -6.59 -7.67 -3.45
CA THR A 14 -7.01 -9.07 -3.54
C THR A 14 -6.18 -9.88 -2.55
N GLU A 15 -6.56 -11.13 -2.32
CA GLU A 15 -5.79 -12.00 -1.45
C GLU A 15 -4.34 -12.15 -1.95
N LYS A 16 -4.14 -12.12 -3.27
CA LYS A 16 -2.81 -12.24 -3.88
C LYS A 16 -1.92 -11.01 -3.66
N THR A 17 -2.52 -9.84 -3.42
CA THR A 17 -1.78 -8.60 -3.20
C THR A 17 -1.63 -8.24 -1.73
N ILE A 18 -1.98 -9.15 -0.82
CA ILE A 18 -1.72 -9.00 0.61
C ILE A 18 -0.66 -10.04 1.01
N LEU A 19 0.42 -9.57 1.60
CA LEU A 19 1.47 -10.46 2.10
C LEU A 19 1.74 -10.19 3.58
N ARG A 20 2.25 -11.21 4.27
CA ARG A 20 2.69 -11.10 5.65
C ARG A 20 4.20 -11.08 5.65
N ALA A 21 4.79 -10.00 6.17
CA ALA A 21 6.24 -9.83 6.15
C ALA A 21 6.94 -10.72 7.18
N GLU A 22 8.12 -11.22 6.81
CA GLU A 22 8.97 -11.98 7.71
C GLU A 22 9.72 -11.04 8.66
N PRO A 23 10.21 -11.56 9.81
CA PRO A 23 11.05 -10.76 10.70
C PRO A 23 12.31 -10.25 9.98
N PHE A 24 12.76 -9.06 10.35
CA PHE A 24 13.98 -8.45 9.82
C PHE A 24 13.94 -8.12 8.33
N THR A 25 12.75 -8.00 7.75
CA THR A 25 12.58 -7.57 6.36
C THR A 25 13.06 -6.13 6.21
N LYS A 26 13.76 -5.85 5.11
CA LYS A 26 14.20 -4.49 4.78
C LYS A 26 13.12 -3.78 3.97
N LYS A 27 12.98 -2.47 4.18
CA LYS A 27 11.96 -1.66 3.52
C LYS A 27 12.01 -1.78 1.99
N GLU A 28 13.20 -1.67 1.40
CA GLU A 28 13.36 -1.75 -0.06
C GLU A 28 12.95 -3.11 -0.61
N VAL A 29 13.32 -4.17 0.09
CA VAL A 29 12.96 -5.54 -0.31
C VAL A 29 11.45 -5.74 -0.22
N LEU A 30 10.84 -5.24 0.85
CA LEU A 30 9.39 -5.35 1.03
C LEU A 30 8.64 -4.58 -0.06
N MET A 31 9.06 -3.35 -0.35
CA MET A 31 8.46 -2.55 -1.42
C MET A 31 8.54 -3.28 -2.76
N ASN A 32 9.70 -3.85 -3.09
CA ASN A 32 9.87 -4.59 -4.33
C ASN A 32 8.95 -5.83 -4.39
N SER A 33 8.79 -6.53 -3.27
CA SER A 33 7.90 -7.69 -3.20
C SER A 33 6.44 -7.30 -3.44
N LEU A 34 6.00 -6.19 -2.86
CA LEU A 34 4.63 -5.70 -3.04
C LEU A 34 4.39 -5.28 -4.49
N ILE A 35 5.33 -4.56 -5.09
CA ILE A 35 5.20 -4.13 -6.50
C ILE A 35 5.19 -5.35 -7.42
N SER A 36 6.00 -6.37 -7.11
CA SER A 36 6.01 -7.62 -7.86
C SER A 36 4.64 -8.30 -7.83
N ARG A 37 3.99 -8.32 -6.67
CA ARG A 37 2.63 -8.88 -6.55
C ARG A 37 1.60 -8.09 -7.35
N ILE A 38 1.73 -6.76 -7.39
CA ILE A 38 0.88 -5.91 -8.21
C ILE A 38 1.04 -6.28 -9.69
N CYS A 39 2.27 -6.38 -10.16
CA CYS A 39 2.55 -6.71 -11.55
C CYS A 39 2.00 -8.09 -11.93
N GLU A 40 2.16 -9.05 -11.05
CA GLU A 40 1.65 -10.40 -11.27
C GLU A 40 0.12 -10.44 -11.31
N ALA A 41 -0.54 -9.74 -10.37
CA ALA A 41 -1.99 -9.73 -10.28
C ALA A 41 -2.66 -9.01 -11.45
N HIS A 42 -2.03 -7.96 -11.97
CA HIS A 42 -2.60 -7.11 -13.03
C HIS A 42 -1.92 -7.30 -14.39
N HIS A 43 -1.06 -8.30 -14.53
CA HIS A 43 -0.35 -8.62 -15.77
C HIS A 43 0.44 -7.44 -16.33
N ILE A 44 1.14 -6.74 -15.45
CA ILE A 44 2.00 -5.61 -15.81
C ILE A 44 3.42 -6.12 -16.03
N SER A 45 4.04 -5.78 -17.15
CA SER A 45 5.33 -6.35 -17.55
C SER A 45 6.55 -5.49 -17.23
N ASN A 46 6.38 -4.21 -16.89
CA ASN A 46 7.51 -3.29 -16.65
C ASN A 46 7.83 -3.13 -15.16
N LEU A 47 8.03 -4.26 -14.48
CA LEU A 47 8.28 -4.33 -13.04
C LEU A 47 9.41 -3.41 -12.58
N GLU A 48 10.57 -3.47 -13.24
CA GLU A 48 11.73 -2.67 -12.83
C GLU A 48 11.48 -1.17 -12.93
N PHE A 49 10.73 -0.76 -13.95
CA PHE A 49 10.35 0.64 -14.12
C PHE A 49 9.46 1.09 -12.96
N LEU A 50 8.45 0.27 -12.60
CA LEU A 50 7.55 0.59 -11.51
C LEU A 50 8.28 0.65 -10.16
N GLN A 51 9.16 -0.29 -9.91
CA GLN A 51 9.97 -0.29 -8.69
C GLN A 51 10.81 0.97 -8.60
N SER A 52 11.46 1.34 -9.69
CA SER A 52 12.28 2.55 -9.76
C SER A 52 11.48 3.81 -9.44
N LYS A 53 10.28 3.94 -10.01
CA LYS A 53 9.44 5.11 -9.80
C LYS A 53 8.95 5.24 -8.34
N VAL A 54 8.56 4.13 -7.73
CA VAL A 54 8.12 4.14 -6.34
C VAL A 54 9.29 4.48 -5.40
N HIS A 55 10.46 3.87 -5.63
CA HIS A 55 11.64 4.16 -4.82
C HIS A 55 12.09 5.61 -4.96
N GLU A 56 12.05 6.14 -6.16
CA GLU A 56 12.39 7.54 -6.43
C GLU A 56 11.49 8.49 -5.65
N ARG A 57 10.18 8.23 -5.66
CA ARG A 57 9.20 9.03 -4.92
C ARG A 57 9.43 8.94 -3.41
N GLU A 58 9.67 7.73 -2.89
CA GLU A 58 9.81 7.49 -1.46
C GLU A 58 11.11 8.06 -0.90
N LYS A 59 12.17 8.14 -1.69
CA LYS A 59 13.44 8.74 -1.28
C LYS A 59 13.31 10.23 -0.97
N GLY A 60 12.41 10.93 -1.66
CA GLY A 60 12.22 12.36 -1.45
C GLY A 60 11.67 12.63 -0.06
N ILE A 61 10.46 12.18 0.19
CA ILE A 61 9.78 12.34 1.49
C ILE A 61 9.12 11.02 1.82
N PRO A 62 9.62 10.28 2.83
CA PRO A 62 8.98 9.03 3.25
C PRO A 62 7.53 9.27 3.68
N THR A 63 6.66 8.34 3.33
CA THR A 63 5.23 8.46 3.61
C THR A 63 4.81 7.57 4.78
N THR A 64 5.52 7.70 5.90
CA THR A 64 5.21 6.96 7.13
C THR A 64 4.52 7.89 8.11
N LEU A 65 3.33 7.49 8.56
CA LEU A 65 2.52 8.25 9.51
C LEU A 65 2.79 7.81 10.95
N ASP A 66 2.40 8.64 11.90
CA ASP A 66 2.55 8.36 13.33
C ASP A 66 1.79 7.09 13.75
N THR A 67 0.77 6.70 13.00
CA THR A 67 -0.01 5.49 13.26
C THR A 67 0.77 4.20 12.99
N GLY A 68 1.92 4.28 12.32
CA GLY A 68 2.67 3.12 11.86
C GLY A 68 2.34 2.71 10.44
N LEU A 69 1.49 3.47 9.76
CA LEU A 69 1.13 3.23 8.35
C LEU A 69 2.16 3.89 7.44
N SER A 70 2.69 3.11 6.49
CA SER A 70 3.52 3.63 5.40
C SER A 70 2.74 3.50 4.10
N ILE A 71 2.73 4.55 3.28
CA ILE A 71 1.98 4.58 2.01
C ILE A 71 2.91 4.95 0.85
N PRO A 72 3.86 4.08 0.47
CA PRO A 72 4.63 4.34 -0.74
C PRO A 72 3.68 4.34 -1.94
N HIS A 73 3.84 5.32 -2.81
CA HIS A 73 2.95 5.45 -3.97
C HIS A 73 3.64 6.21 -5.08
N ALA A 74 3.12 6.07 -6.29
CA ALA A 74 3.63 6.80 -7.44
C ALA A 74 2.56 6.95 -8.50
N ARG A 75 2.67 8.02 -9.28
CA ARG A 75 1.86 8.23 -10.48
C ARG A 75 2.68 7.71 -11.66
N ILE A 76 2.08 6.83 -12.45
CA ILE A 76 2.80 6.06 -13.47
C ILE A 76 2.25 6.36 -14.86
N ASP A 77 3.15 6.77 -15.75
CA ASP A 77 2.80 6.96 -17.17
C ASP A 77 2.51 5.61 -17.80
N GLY A 78 1.42 5.53 -18.55
CA GLY A 78 1.05 4.31 -19.27
C GLY A 78 0.26 3.31 -18.46
N LEU A 79 0.03 3.57 -17.17
CA LEU A 79 -0.82 2.72 -16.35
C LEU A 79 -2.29 3.03 -16.64
N ASP A 80 -3.09 2.00 -16.83
CA ASP A 80 -4.51 2.17 -17.23
C ASP A 80 -5.45 2.36 -16.04
N ASP A 81 -5.12 1.80 -14.88
CA ASP A 81 -5.98 1.83 -13.71
C ASP A 81 -5.14 1.80 -12.44
N PHE A 82 -5.79 2.08 -11.30
CA PHE A 82 -5.15 2.00 -9.99
C PHE A 82 -4.81 0.56 -9.65
N ALA A 83 -3.71 0.37 -8.94
CA ALA A 83 -3.31 -0.94 -8.45
C ALA A 83 -2.66 -0.79 -7.07
N ALA A 84 -2.89 -1.75 -6.19
CA ALA A 84 -2.43 -1.66 -4.81
C ALA A 84 -2.01 -3.01 -4.25
N ALA A 85 -1.20 -2.96 -3.19
CA ALA A 85 -0.80 -4.13 -2.42
C ALA A 85 -0.60 -3.72 -0.96
N LEU A 86 -0.71 -4.68 -0.07
CA LEU A 86 -0.63 -4.45 1.37
C LEU A 86 0.32 -5.46 2.00
N ALA A 87 1.19 -4.98 2.88
CA ALA A 87 2.02 -5.85 3.71
C ALA A 87 1.60 -5.73 5.17
N LEU A 88 1.30 -6.87 5.77
CA LEU A 88 1.10 -7.00 7.21
C LEU A 88 2.48 -7.13 7.84
N LEU A 89 2.75 -6.34 8.88
CA LEU A 89 4.06 -6.29 9.54
C LEU A 89 3.93 -6.59 11.03
N PRO A 90 3.64 -7.86 11.39
CA PRO A 90 3.43 -8.21 12.79
C PRO A 90 4.67 -7.97 13.66
N TYR A 91 5.85 -7.98 13.05
CA TYR A 91 7.11 -7.75 13.79
C TYR A 91 7.60 -6.31 13.66
N GLY A 92 6.88 -5.49 12.89
CA GLY A 92 7.27 -4.11 12.63
C GLY A 92 8.47 -4.01 11.69
N LEU A 93 8.78 -2.80 11.29
CA LEU A 93 9.93 -2.48 10.45
C LEU A 93 10.40 -1.08 10.79
N ASN A 94 11.67 -0.96 11.22
CA ASN A 94 12.24 0.34 11.55
C ASN A 94 12.68 1.06 10.28
N GLU A 95 12.20 2.29 10.12
CA GLU A 95 12.60 3.12 9.01
C GLU A 95 13.87 3.88 9.37
N GLN A 96 14.90 3.78 8.53
CA GLN A 96 16.17 4.51 8.67
C GLN A 96 16.80 4.38 10.08
N ASN A 97 16.68 3.20 10.68
CA ASN A 97 17.19 2.93 12.03
C ASN A 97 16.59 3.82 13.12
N ASP A 98 15.42 4.39 12.87
CA ASP A 98 14.71 5.22 13.83
C ASP A 98 13.65 4.39 14.54
N SER A 99 13.91 4.03 15.80
CA SER A 99 13.00 3.22 16.60
C SER A 99 11.67 3.93 16.90
N ALA A 100 11.63 5.26 16.78
CA ALA A 100 10.41 6.03 17.01
C ALA A 100 9.41 5.94 15.84
N ASN A 101 9.90 5.58 14.64
CA ASN A 101 9.08 5.53 13.43
C ASN A 101 8.99 4.10 12.89
N MET A 102 8.42 3.22 13.70
CA MET A 102 8.23 1.83 13.30
C MET A 102 7.05 1.71 12.33
N ILE A 103 7.30 1.08 11.18
CA ILE A 103 6.24 0.75 10.21
C ILE A 103 5.58 -0.54 10.67
N ARG A 104 4.25 -0.53 10.77
CA ARG A 104 3.46 -1.66 11.21
C ARG A 104 2.49 -2.15 10.15
N LEU A 105 2.33 -1.38 9.09
CA LEU A 105 1.51 -1.72 7.93
C LEU A 105 2.03 -0.93 6.75
N MET A 106 2.17 -1.57 5.60
CA MET A 106 2.59 -0.86 4.39
C MET A 106 1.55 -1.05 3.30
N PHE A 107 0.97 0.05 2.86
CA PHE A 107 0.02 0.08 1.75
C PHE A 107 0.67 0.80 0.58
N ILE A 108 0.94 0.06 -0.51
CA ILE A 108 1.51 0.62 -1.73
C ILE A 108 0.39 0.77 -2.75
N PHE A 109 0.33 1.92 -3.45
CA PHE A 109 -0.56 2.02 -4.59
C PHE A 109 0.07 2.82 -5.74
N LEU A 110 -0.35 2.47 -6.94
CA LEU A 110 0.07 3.08 -8.19
C LEU A 110 -1.14 3.70 -8.86
N SER A 111 -0.97 4.90 -9.40
CA SER A 111 -2.05 5.65 -10.05
C SER A 111 -1.67 5.98 -11.49
N PRO A 112 -2.63 5.98 -12.42
CA PRO A 112 -2.37 6.51 -13.75
C PRO A 112 -1.94 7.97 -13.68
N ASN A 113 -0.88 8.35 -14.37
CA ASN A 113 -0.39 9.73 -14.38
C ASN A 113 -1.13 10.56 -15.43
N LYS A 114 -2.40 10.85 -15.14
CA LYS A 114 -3.27 11.69 -15.96
C LYS A 114 -4.06 12.59 -15.04
N LYS A 115 -4.36 13.81 -15.50
CA LYS A 115 -5.08 14.81 -14.70
C LYS A 115 -6.43 14.31 -14.18
N GLU A 116 -7.18 13.58 -14.99
CA GLU A 116 -8.51 13.08 -14.63
C GLU A 116 -8.49 12.06 -13.49
N PHE A 117 -7.33 11.45 -13.21
CA PHE A 117 -7.18 10.48 -12.12
C PHE A 117 -6.67 11.10 -10.82
N TYR A 118 -6.26 12.37 -10.85
CA TYR A 118 -5.68 13.00 -9.67
C TYR A 118 -6.63 13.09 -8.47
N PRO A 119 -7.92 13.45 -8.65
CA PRO A 119 -8.86 13.45 -7.52
C PRO A 119 -8.99 12.08 -6.85
N ARG A 120 -9.02 11.00 -7.63
CA ARG A 120 -9.07 9.64 -7.09
C ARG A 120 -7.79 9.26 -6.36
N HIS A 121 -6.64 9.69 -6.87
CA HIS A 121 -5.35 9.50 -6.22
C HIS A 121 -5.37 10.09 -4.79
N LEU A 122 -5.84 11.32 -4.65
CA LEU A 122 -5.95 11.97 -3.34
C LEU A 122 -6.97 11.28 -2.44
N GLN A 123 -8.07 10.78 -3.01
CA GLN A 123 -9.07 10.03 -2.24
C GLN A 123 -8.52 8.73 -1.68
N ILE A 124 -7.70 8.02 -2.45
CA ILE A 124 -7.06 6.78 -1.97
C ILE A 124 -6.15 7.09 -0.78
N LEU A 125 -5.31 8.13 -0.89
CA LEU A 125 -4.46 8.56 0.22
C LEU A 125 -5.26 8.87 1.47
N ARG A 126 -6.34 9.62 1.32
CA ARG A 126 -7.20 10.00 2.42
C ARG A 126 -7.88 8.79 3.06
N LYS A 127 -8.47 7.92 2.23
CA LYS A 127 -9.18 6.73 2.73
C LYS A 127 -8.25 5.78 3.44
N ALA A 128 -7.04 5.56 2.91
CA ALA A 128 -6.05 4.72 3.58
C ALA A 128 -5.69 5.28 4.95
N SER A 129 -5.45 6.59 5.04
CA SER A 129 -5.12 7.24 6.31
C SER A 129 -6.23 7.13 7.34
N LEU A 130 -7.48 7.21 6.91
CA LEU A 130 -8.65 7.11 7.80
C LEU A 130 -8.94 5.66 8.20
N LEU A 131 -8.76 4.73 7.29
CA LEU A 131 -9.05 3.31 7.51
C LEU A 131 -8.02 2.66 8.43
N PHE A 132 -6.73 2.88 8.15
CA PHE A 132 -5.65 2.18 8.82
C PHE A 132 -5.19 2.91 10.09
N GLN A 133 -6.07 2.95 11.08
CA GLN A 133 -5.77 3.50 12.40
C GLN A 133 -5.09 2.43 13.28
N PRO A 134 -4.42 2.81 14.38
CA PRO A 134 -3.63 1.87 15.19
C PRO A 134 -4.38 0.61 15.62
N ASP A 135 -5.61 0.75 16.08
CA ASP A 135 -6.41 -0.41 16.52
C ASP A 135 -6.65 -1.39 15.37
N PHE A 136 -6.95 -0.85 14.20
CA PHE A 136 -7.21 -1.69 13.03
C PHE A 136 -5.92 -2.34 12.52
N ILE A 137 -4.81 -1.60 12.55
CA ILE A 137 -3.50 -2.15 12.20
C ILE A 137 -3.17 -3.34 13.10
N ASP A 138 -3.41 -3.21 14.40
CA ASP A 138 -3.18 -4.31 15.34
C ASP A 138 -4.01 -5.54 14.99
N ALA A 139 -5.31 -5.33 14.68
CA ALA A 139 -6.20 -6.42 14.30
C ALA A 139 -5.72 -7.11 13.00
N LEU A 140 -5.31 -6.33 12.00
CA LEU A 140 -4.82 -6.86 10.74
C LEU A 140 -3.55 -7.69 10.93
N ASN A 141 -2.66 -7.29 11.83
CA ASN A 141 -1.41 -8.00 12.07
C ASN A 141 -1.62 -9.36 12.77
N LEU A 142 -2.80 -9.61 13.31
CA LEU A 142 -3.17 -10.91 13.87
C LEU A 142 -3.90 -11.80 12.86
N ALA A 143 -4.20 -11.28 11.68
CA ALA A 143 -5.03 -11.97 10.68
C ALA A 143 -4.20 -12.62 9.58
N SER A 144 -4.79 -13.63 8.92
CA SER A 144 -4.26 -14.14 7.64
C SER A 144 -4.55 -13.13 6.53
N ALA A 145 -3.93 -13.32 5.36
CA ALA A 145 -4.21 -12.46 4.21
C ALA A 145 -5.69 -12.47 3.83
N GLU A 146 -6.32 -13.65 3.83
CA GLU A 146 -7.75 -13.80 3.52
C GLU A 146 -8.62 -13.06 4.54
N GLU A 147 -8.33 -13.25 5.82
CA GLU A 147 -9.09 -12.60 6.89
C GLU A 147 -8.87 -11.09 6.88
N ALA A 148 -7.63 -10.64 6.65
CA ALA A 148 -7.33 -9.22 6.55
C ALA A 148 -8.15 -8.55 5.45
N LEU A 149 -8.23 -9.18 4.28
CA LEU A 149 -9.03 -8.66 3.17
C LEU A 149 -10.51 -8.54 3.55
N ARG A 150 -11.05 -9.56 4.23
CA ARG A 150 -12.43 -9.54 4.68
C ARG A 150 -12.67 -8.42 5.68
N LEU A 151 -11.77 -8.22 6.64
CA LEU A 151 -11.86 -7.14 7.62
C LEU A 151 -11.84 -5.77 6.93
N ILE A 152 -10.93 -5.59 5.97
CA ILE A 152 -10.81 -4.33 5.23
C ILE A 152 -12.10 -4.04 4.45
N ARG A 153 -12.63 -5.04 3.76
CA ARG A 153 -13.86 -4.88 2.95
C ARG A 153 -15.10 -4.61 3.79
N SER A 154 -15.13 -5.09 5.02
CA SER A 154 -16.29 -4.91 5.89
C SER A 154 -16.25 -3.62 6.70
N ARG A 155 -15.08 -2.98 6.82
CA ARG A 155 -14.95 -1.78 7.64
C ARG A 155 -15.38 -0.54 6.88
N LYS A 156 -16.27 0.23 7.49
CA LYS A 156 -16.72 1.52 6.95
C LYS A 156 -15.95 2.65 7.61
N ILE A 157 -15.65 3.65 6.80
CA ILE A 157 -14.94 4.84 7.26
C ILE A 157 -15.95 5.94 7.54
#